data_5ab942ad8a21b122589d668fbf85647a
#
_entry.id   5ab942ad8a21b122589d668fbf85647a
#
_cell.length_a   1.000
_cell.length_b   1.000
_cell.length_c   1.000
_cell.angle_alpha   90.00
_cell.angle_beta   90.00
_cell.angle_gamma   90.00
#
_symmetry.space_group_name_H-M   'P 1'
#
loop_
_entity.id
_entity.type
_entity.pdbx_description
1 polymer ?
#
loop_
_entity_poly.entity_id
_entity_poly.type
_entity_poly.pdbx_seq_one_letter_code
_entity_poly.pdbx_strand_id
1 'polypeptide(L)'
;WRSFADKMPQTFITQAPPLGPTRYNLIYADQVKLLGVSLAKSIAGVSVGAEISTRRNTPLTSQVLGVAIGLPAEGETKGPRGDTWHALVNLLGSVGKTPVFDSASWAAEVQYSRWSKVRSGAKLFNAVGYAPCLANGTTRTRDWDKWDGCVTKDYVGAGVSFTPSWFQVFPGVDLSAPMSY
;
A
#
# COMPACT_ATOMS: atom_id res chain seq x y z
N TRP A 1 10.51 15.68 9.37
CA TRP A 1 10.25 15.84 7.94
C TRP A 1 11.33 15.13 7.12
N ARG A 2 10.93 14.25 6.20
CA ARG A 2 11.87 13.54 5.31
C ARG A 2 11.47 13.74 3.85
N SER A 3 12.46 13.77 2.97
CA SER A 3 12.29 13.69 1.53
C SER A 3 13.03 12.44 1.05
N PHE A 4 12.31 11.44 0.53
CA PHE A 4 12.86 10.17 0.10
C PHE A 4 11.90 9.45 -0.87
N ALA A 5 12.40 8.43 -1.55
CA ALA A 5 11.58 7.53 -2.33
C ALA A 5 11.05 6.42 -1.41
N ASP A 6 9.76 6.40 -1.16
CA ASP A 6 9.11 5.50 -0.19
C ASP A 6 8.15 4.49 -0.82
N LYS A 7 8.01 4.51 -2.13
CA LYS A 7 7.13 3.62 -2.88
C LYS A 7 7.91 2.85 -3.94
N MET A 8 7.28 1.79 -4.42
CA MET A 8 7.79 1.03 -5.55
C MET A 8 8.11 1.96 -6.72
N PRO A 9 9.20 1.70 -7.45
CA PRO A 9 9.57 2.49 -8.60
C PRO A 9 8.49 2.42 -9.69
N GLN A 10 8.38 3.47 -10.47
CA GLN A 10 7.59 3.42 -11.69
C GLN A 10 8.36 2.67 -12.78
N THR A 11 7.64 1.79 -13.47
CA THR A 11 8.21 1.03 -14.59
C THR A 11 8.02 1.82 -15.89
N PHE A 12 9.12 2.04 -16.61
CA PHE A 12 9.14 2.64 -17.92
C PHE A 12 9.59 1.61 -18.95
N ILE A 13 8.88 1.53 -20.05
CA ILE A 13 9.29 0.73 -21.20
C ILE A 13 9.90 1.66 -22.23
N THR A 14 11.16 1.39 -22.60
CA THR A 14 11.87 2.11 -23.63
C THR A 14 12.22 1.17 -24.77
N GLN A 15 12.14 1.66 -25.99
CA GLN A 15 12.60 0.97 -27.19
C GLN A 15 13.65 1.81 -27.88
N ALA A 16 14.79 1.22 -28.18
CA ALA A 16 15.84 1.90 -28.92
C ALA A 16 15.45 2.05 -30.40
N PRO A 17 15.67 3.22 -31.05
CA PRO A 17 15.49 3.36 -32.49
C PRO A 17 16.59 2.61 -33.28
N PRO A 18 16.34 2.09 -34.48
CA PRO A 18 15.06 1.82 -35.12
C PRO A 18 14.53 0.40 -34.79
N LEU A 19 13.80 0.18 -33.75
CA LEU A 19 13.29 -1.13 -33.33
C LEU A 19 14.31 -2.04 -32.59
N GLY A 20 15.20 -1.44 -31.84
CA GLY A 20 16.06 -2.20 -30.92
C GLY A 20 15.28 -2.91 -29.79
N PRO A 21 15.98 -3.70 -28.98
CA PRO A 21 15.31 -4.47 -27.91
C PRO A 21 14.57 -3.56 -26.92
N THR A 22 13.35 -3.96 -26.56
CA THR A 22 12.56 -3.33 -25.52
C THR A 22 13.25 -3.50 -24.18
N ARG A 23 13.42 -2.41 -23.45
CA ARG A 23 13.98 -2.41 -22.09
C ARG A 23 12.95 -1.84 -21.11
N TYR A 24 12.94 -2.37 -19.91
CA TYR A 24 12.23 -1.76 -18.80
C TYR A 24 13.23 -1.08 -17.86
N ASN A 25 12.83 0.04 -17.32
CA ASN A 25 13.62 0.82 -16.38
C ASN A 25 12.77 1.11 -15.15
N LEU A 26 13.38 1.05 -13.98
CA LEU A 26 12.74 1.35 -12.72
C LEU A 26 13.22 2.73 -12.26
N ILE A 27 12.31 3.67 -12.10
CA ILE A 27 12.63 5.02 -11.66
C ILE A 27 11.91 5.31 -10.35
N TYR A 28 12.68 5.65 -9.33
CA TYR A 28 12.17 6.07 -8.04
C TYR A 28 11.83 7.55 -8.07
N ALA A 29 10.66 7.88 -7.54
CA ALA A 29 10.29 9.28 -7.39
C ALA A 29 11.07 9.93 -6.26
N ASP A 30 11.65 11.07 -6.52
CA ASP A 30 12.27 11.93 -5.51
C ASP A 30 11.29 12.98 -4.96
N GLN A 31 11.78 13.82 -4.03
CA GLN A 31 11.05 14.95 -3.43
C GLN A 31 9.70 14.56 -2.81
N VAL A 32 9.54 13.30 -2.41
CA VAL A 32 8.41 12.87 -1.61
C VAL A 32 8.62 13.35 -0.18
N LYS A 33 7.64 14.07 0.35
CA LYS A 33 7.67 14.60 1.72
C LYS A 33 6.69 13.84 2.58
N LEU A 34 7.17 13.27 3.68
CA LEU A 34 6.38 12.52 4.64
C LEU A 34 6.36 13.27 5.99
N LEU A 35 5.17 13.38 6.56
CA LEU A 35 4.96 13.79 7.94
C LEU A 35 4.03 12.77 8.60
N GLY A 36 4.42 12.29 9.77
CA GLY A 36 3.62 11.34 10.53
C GLY A 36 3.77 11.54 12.03
N VAL A 37 2.76 11.10 12.75
CA VAL A 37 2.74 11.05 14.22
C VAL A 37 2.24 9.66 14.60
N SER A 38 2.90 9.05 15.58
CA SER A 38 2.51 7.76 16.14
C SER A 38 2.42 7.84 17.66
N LEU A 39 1.52 7.05 18.22
CA LEU A 39 1.33 6.87 19.65
C LEU A 39 1.22 5.38 19.94
N ALA A 40 1.89 4.93 20.99
CA ALA A 40 1.74 3.56 21.49
C ALA A 40 1.57 3.59 23.01
N LYS A 41 0.63 2.78 23.51
CA LYS A 41 0.35 2.65 24.95
C LYS A 41 -0.15 1.25 25.27
N SER A 42 0.25 0.73 26.40
CA SER A 42 -0.36 -0.50 26.97
C SER A 42 -1.55 -0.12 27.85
N ILE A 43 -2.69 -0.74 27.62
CA ILE A 43 -3.94 -0.53 28.37
C ILE A 43 -4.49 -1.89 28.73
N ALA A 44 -4.60 -2.18 30.02
CA ALA A 44 -5.14 -3.44 30.55
C ALA A 44 -4.53 -4.71 29.90
N GLY A 45 -3.21 -4.71 29.67
CA GLY A 45 -2.52 -5.85 29.06
C GLY A 45 -2.58 -5.92 27.54
N VAL A 46 -3.27 -4.99 26.89
CA VAL A 46 -3.30 -4.84 25.42
C VAL A 46 -2.38 -3.69 25.01
N SER A 47 -1.48 -3.95 24.08
CA SER A 47 -0.69 -2.91 23.43
C SER A 47 -1.52 -2.28 22.31
N VAL A 48 -1.74 -0.98 22.40
CA VAL A 48 -2.49 -0.18 21.42
C VAL A 48 -1.52 0.74 20.73
N GLY A 49 -1.46 0.67 19.40
CA GLY A 49 -0.70 1.59 18.55
C GLY A 49 -1.64 2.34 17.62
N ALA A 50 -1.35 3.61 17.40
CA ALA A 50 -2.05 4.42 16.41
C ALA A 50 -1.05 5.29 15.64
N GLU A 51 -1.25 5.41 14.35
CA GLU A 51 -0.43 6.27 13.48
C GLU A 51 -1.32 7.03 12.51
N ILE A 52 -0.96 8.29 12.26
CA ILE A 52 -1.49 9.07 11.16
C ILE A 52 -0.32 9.69 10.39
N SER A 53 -0.35 9.58 9.08
CA SER A 53 0.70 10.13 8.23
C SER A 53 0.14 10.74 6.95
N THR A 54 0.87 11.69 6.41
CA THR A 54 0.60 12.29 5.11
C THR A 54 1.85 12.25 4.25
N ARG A 55 1.67 11.91 2.99
CA ARG A 55 2.71 11.99 1.98
C ARG A 55 2.34 13.02 0.95
N ARG A 56 3.26 13.90 0.64
CA ARG A 56 3.09 14.93 -0.39
C ARG A 56 3.99 14.61 -1.57
N ASN A 57 3.46 14.83 -2.76
CA ASN A 57 4.17 14.59 -4.01
C ASN A 57 4.60 13.11 -4.18
N THR A 58 3.82 12.17 -3.65
CA THR A 58 4.08 10.73 -3.80
C THR A 58 3.59 10.23 -5.16
N PRO A 59 4.24 9.21 -5.76
CA PRO A 59 3.72 8.55 -6.95
C PRO A 59 2.33 7.96 -6.67
N LEU A 60 1.43 8.15 -7.61
CA LEU A 60 0.11 7.51 -7.62
C LEU A 60 0.11 6.34 -8.62
N THR A 61 -0.84 5.43 -8.47
CA THR A 61 -0.96 4.26 -9.35
C THR A 61 -1.26 4.67 -10.79
N SER A 62 -0.49 4.12 -11.73
CA SER A 62 -0.67 4.35 -13.15
C SER A 62 -0.48 3.06 -13.93
N GLN A 63 -0.93 3.06 -15.18
CA GLN A 63 -0.51 2.04 -16.13
C GLN A 63 1.00 2.15 -16.40
N VAL A 64 1.55 1.09 -16.98
CA VAL A 64 2.94 1.09 -17.44
C VAL A 64 3.14 2.24 -18.44
N LEU A 65 4.16 3.05 -18.21
CA LEU A 65 4.43 4.22 -19.02
C LEU A 65 5.39 3.85 -20.15
N GLY A 66 4.92 4.00 -21.36
CA GLY A 66 5.77 3.91 -22.56
C GLY A 66 6.49 5.24 -22.82
N VAL A 67 7.80 5.20 -23.01
CA VAL A 67 8.59 6.35 -23.41
C VAL A 67 9.28 6.03 -24.73
N ALA A 68 8.90 6.74 -25.78
CA ALA A 68 9.42 6.46 -27.12
C ALA A 68 10.90 6.87 -27.29
N ILE A 69 11.38 7.86 -26.56
CA ILE A 69 12.73 8.43 -26.74
C ILE A 69 13.31 8.86 -25.41
N GLY A 70 14.45 8.27 -25.03
CA GLY A 70 15.24 8.66 -23.88
C GLY A 70 14.68 8.22 -22.53
N LEU A 71 15.55 8.10 -21.55
CA LEU A 71 15.16 7.88 -20.14
C LEU A 71 14.81 9.21 -19.48
N PRO A 72 13.82 9.25 -18.58
CA PRO A 72 13.66 10.39 -17.67
C PRO A 72 14.93 10.59 -16.85
N ALA A 73 15.17 11.83 -16.41
CA ALA A 73 16.23 12.10 -15.46
C ALA A 73 16.01 11.32 -14.15
N GLU A 74 17.09 11.07 -13.41
CA GLU A 74 17.02 10.40 -12.12
C GLU A 74 16.03 11.15 -11.18
N GLY A 75 15.13 10.41 -10.54
CA GLY A 75 14.09 10.98 -9.68
C GLY A 75 12.92 11.64 -10.41
N GLU A 76 13.02 11.89 -11.71
CA GLU A 76 11.97 12.49 -12.53
C GLU A 76 10.99 11.41 -13.03
N THR A 77 9.99 11.11 -12.25
CA THR A 77 8.91 10.21 -12.67
C THR A 77 7.92 10.96 -13.57
N LYS A 78 7.60 10.39 -14.72
CA LYS A 78 6.59 10.95 -15.66
C LYS A 78 5.17 10.53 -15.35
N GLY A 79 4.98 9.69 -14.31
CA GLY A 79 3.67 9.23 -13.85
C GLY A 79 2.93 10.26 -13.00
N PRO A 80 1.71 9.91 -12.60
CA PRO A 80 0.91 10.77 -11.74
C PRO A 80 1.55 10.92 -10.36
N ARG A 81 1.48 12.12 -9.82
CA ARG A 81 1.93 12.43 -8.45
C ARG A 81 0.82 13.13 -7.69
N GLY A 82 0.77 12.90 -6.41
CA GLY A 82 -0.27 13.47 -5.57
C GLY A 82 0.03 13.43 -4.09
N ASP A 83 -0.97 13.75 -3.31
CA ASP A 83 -0.92 13.74 -1.85
C ASP A 83 -1.84 12.65 -1.31
N THR A 84 -1.37 11.96 -0.29
CA THR A 84 -2.09 10.86 0.36
C THR A 84 -2.08 11.02 1.87
N TRP A 85 -3.14 10.51 2.50
CA TRP A 85 -3.27 10.35 3.94
C TRP A 85 -3.36 8.87 4.28
N HIS A 86 -2.77 8.50 5.41
CA HIS A 86 -2.80 7.15 5.93
C HIS A 86 -3.05 7.22 7.43
N ALA A 87 -3.91 6.36 7.92
CA ALA A 87 -4.12 6.15 9.34
C ALA A 87 -4.10 4.65 9.62
N LEU A 88 -3.58 4.27 10.77
CA LEU A 88 -3.45 2.89 11.20
C LEU A 88 -3.72 2.81 12.70
N VAL A 89 -4.47 1.81 13.10
CA VAL A 89 -4.61 1.41 14.50
C VAL A 89 -4.31 -0.07 14.59
N ASN A 90 -3.42 -0.45 15.49
CA ASN A 90 -3.11 -1.83 15.78
C ASN A 90 -3.31 -2.16 17.26
N LEU A 91 -3.67 -3.38 17.52
CA LEU A 91 -3.88 -3.96 18.84
C LEU A 91 -3.11 -5.27 18.92
N LEU A 92 -2.39 -5.47 20.02
CA LEU A 92 -1.65 -6.70 20.29
C LEU A 92 -1.95 -7.13 21.73
N GLY A 93 -2.26 -8.40 21.90
CA GLY A 93 -2.55 -8.92 23.21
C GLY A 93 -2.26 -10.42 23.33
N SER A 94 -2.38 -10.92 24.54
CA SER A 94 -2.27 -12.34 24.82
C SER A 94 -3.45 -12.79 25.68
N VAL A 95 -3.80 -14.05 25.54
CA VAL A 95 -4.79 -14.75 26.35
C VAL A 95 -4.03 -15.85 27.12
N GLY A 96 -4.23 -15.91 28.42
CA GLY A 96 -3.65 -16.96 29.25
C GLY A 96 -4.32 -18.32 29.02
N LYS A 97 -3.96 -19.27 29.88
CA LYS A 97 -4.46 -20.65 29.82
C LYS A 97 -5.99 -20.72 29.87
N THR A 98 -6.53 -21.51 28.98
CA THR A 98 -7.96 -21.84 28.87
C THR A 98 -8.12 -23.37 28.80
N PRO A 99 -9.36 -23.91 28.87
CA PRO A 99 -9.57 -25.33 28.62
C PRO A 99 -9.18 -25.83 27.25
N VAL A 100 -8.98 -24.93 26.26
CA VAL A 100 -8.71 -25.28 24.85
C VAL A 100 -7.24 -25.14 24.48
N PHE A 101 -6.52 -24.16 25.05
CA PHE A 101 -5.10 -23.92 24.79
C PHE A 101 -4.38 -23.39 26.03
N ASP A 102 -3.06 -23.54 26.09
CA ASP A 102 -2.26 -23.07 27.23
C ASP A 102 -1.97 -21.58 27.18
N SER A 103 -1.82 -21.02 25.99
CA SER A 103 -1.76 -19.57 25.76
C SER A 103 -2.18 -19.24 24.33
N ALA A 104 -2.51 -17.98 24.09
CA ALA A 104 -2.64 -17.49 22.72
C ALA A 104 -2.14 -16.04 22.62
N SER A 105 -1.53 -15.71 21.49
CA SER A 105 -1.30 -14.33 21.08
C SER A 105 -2.31 -13.92 20.02
N TRP A 106 -2.68 -12.64 20.01
CA TRP A 106 -3.55 -12.09 18.98
C TRP A 106 -3.10 -10.70 18.58
N ALA A 107 -3.34 -10.38 17.33
CA ALA A 107 -3.15 -9.04 16.79
C ALA A 107 -4.33 -8.66 15.92
N ALA A 108 -4.71 -7.40 15.96
CA ALA A 108 -5.72 -6.82 15.09
C ALA A 108 -5.20 -5.50 14.53
N GLU A 109 -5.49 -5.23 13.27
CA GLU A 109 -5.08 -3.99 12.61
C GLU A 109 -6.22 -3.47 11.75
N VAL A 110 -6.42 -2.16 11.78
CA VAL A 110 -7.29 -1.44 10.85
C VAL A 110 -6.46 -0.33 10.21
N GLN A 111 -6.46 -0.29 8.89
CA GLN A 111 -5.78 0.74 8.14
C GLN A 111 -6.75 1.51 7.24
N TYR A 112 -6.50 2.80 7.10
CA TYR A 112 -7.21 3.69 6.20
C TYR A 112 -6.22 4.42 5.33
N SER A 113 -6.51 4.50 4.05
CA SER A 113 -5.71 5.26 3.09
C SER A 113 -6.62 6.08 2.17
N ARG A 114 -6.19 7.30 1.86
CA ARG A 114 -6.92 8.20 0.98
C ARG A 114 -5.93 9.00 0.13
N TRP A 115 -6.17 9.08 -1.17
CA TRP A 115 -5.55 10.13 -1.96
C TRP A 115 -6.39 11.41 -1.88
N SER A 116 -5.75 12.54 -1.61
CA SER A 116 -6.45 13.82 -1.36
C SER A 116 -6.33 14.78 -2.54
N LYS A 117 -5.21 14.75 -3.25
CA LYS A 117 -4.92 15.67 -4.35
C LYS A 117 -4.04 15.00 -5.40
N VAL A 118 -4.38 15.17 -6.66
CA VAL A 118 -3.48 14.90 -7.78
C VAL A 118 -2.74 16.19 -8.13
N ARG A 119 -1.40 16.15 -8.14
CA ARG A 119 -0.55 17.32 -8.41
C ARG A 119 -0.13 17.40 -9.85
N SER A 120 0.18 16.26 -10.46
CA SER A 120 0.60 16.17 -11.85
C SER A 120 0.19 14.84 -12.46
N GLY A 121 0.17 14.76 -13.79
CA GLY A 121 -0.08 13.53 -14.53
C GLY A 121 -1.49 12.95 -14.33
N ALA A 122 -2.51 13.77 -14.06
CA ALA A 122 -3.87 13.30 -13.76
C ALA A 122 -4.45 12.35 -14.82
N LYS A 123 -4.13 12.57 -16.10
CA LYS A 123 -4.58 11.72 -17.21
C LYS A 123 -4.02 10.29 -17.17
N LEU A 124 -2.97 10.08 -16.40
CA LEU A 124 -2.31 8.79 -16.22
C LEU A 124 -2.71 8.10 -14.91
N PHE A 125 -3.36 8.81 -14.01
CA PHE A 125 -3.77 8.27 -12.73
C PHE A 125 -4.98 7.35 -12.90
N ASN A 126 -4.84 6.10 -12.47
CA ASN A 126 -5.88 5.07 -12.57
C ASN A 126 -7.13 5.36 -11.70
N ALA A 127 -7.57 6.59 -11.66
CA ALA A 127 -8.78 7.06 -11.00
C ALA A 127 -9.42 8.21 -11.80
N VAL A 128 -9.35 9.43 -11.27
CA VAL A 128 -10.10 10.61 -11.77
C VAL A 128 -9.72 11.05 -13.17
N GLY A 129 -8.48 10.88 -13.57
CA GLY A 129 -7.98 11.43 -14.85
C GLY A 129 -7.83 10.39 -15.96
N TYR A 130 -7.84 9.12 -15.62
CA TYR A 130 -7.65 8.04 -16.58
C TYR A 130 -8.98 7.64 -17.19
N ALA A 131 -9.15 7.90 -18.49
CA ALA A 131 -10.44 7.69 -19.20
C ALA A 131 -11.07 6.30 -18.99
N PRO A 132 -10.32 5.19 -18.92
CA PRO A 132 -10.89 3.88 -18.63
C PRO A 132 -11.56 3.74 -17.26
N CYS A 133 -11.13 4.52 -16.27
CA CYS A 133 -11.67 4.49 -14.91
C CYS A 133 -12.78 5.54 -14.67
N LEU A 134 -13.14 6.30 -15.69
CA LEU A 134 -14.27 7.23 -15.61
C LEU A 134 -15.55 6.46 -15.89
N ALA A 135 -16.51 6.53 -14.98
CA ALA A 135 -17.80 5.84 -15.04
C ALA A 135 -18.64 6.14 -16.30
N ASN A 136 -18.27 7.12 -17.10
CA ASN A 136 -18.98 7.56 -18.31
C ASN A 136 -18.07 7.62 -19.55
N GLY A 137 -17.04 6.83 -19.62
CA GLY A 137 -16.20 6.73 -20.82
C GLY A 137 -17.03 6.19 -21.98
N THR A 138 -17.50 7.08 -22.85
CA THR A 138 -18.46 6.84 -23.93
C THR A 138 -18.02 5.89 -25.04
N THR A 139 -16.85 5.27 -24.94
CA THR A 139 -16.25 4.45 -26.02
C THR A 139 -15.91 3.01 -25.59
N ARG A 140 -16.31 2.56 -24.41
CA ARG A 140 -15.97 1.21 -23.95
C ARG A 140 -17.19 0.34 -23.72
N THR A 141 -17.07 -0.90 -24.12
CA THR A 141 -18.05 -1.96 -23.90
C THR A 141 -18.09 -2.44 -22.45
N ARG A 142 -17.19 -1.96 -21.59
CA ARG A 142 -17.10 -2.31 -20.17
C ARG A 142 -16.53 -1.14 -19.37
N ASP A 143 -17.20 -0.77 -18.29
CA ASP A 143 -16.69 0.18 -17.30
C ASP A 143 -15.61 -0.50 -16.44
N TRP A 144 -14.46 0.11 -16.33
CA TRP A 144 -13.40 -0.35 -15.46
C TRP A 144 -13.66 0.09 -14.02
N ASP A 145 -13.51 -0.83 -13.10
CA ASP A 145 -13.68 -0.61 -11.69
C ASP A 145 -12.43 -1.02 -10.88
N LYS A 146 -12.56 -1.18 -9.58
CA LYS A 146 -11.47 -1.61 -8.70
C LYS A 146 -10.87 -2.98 -9.06
N TRP A 147 -11.61 -3.85 -9.74
CA TRP A 147 -11.15 -5.17 -10.17
C TRP A 147 -10.34 -5.09 -11.46
N ASP A 148 -10.47 -4.02 -12.19
CA ASP A 148 -9.72 -3.72 -13.41
C ASP A 148 -8.49 -2.81 -13.15
N GLY A 149 -8.13 -2.60 -11.87
CA GLY A 149 -6.97 -1.81 -11.47
C GLY A 149 -7.26 -0.32 -11.28
N CYS A 150 -8.53 0.09 -11.25
CA CYS A 150 -8.90 1.46 -10.92
C CYS A 150 -8.86 1.70 -9.40
N VAL A 151 -8.33 2.83 -9.00
CA VAL A 151 -8.11 3.19 -7.61
C VAL A 151 -9.32 3.92 -7.05
N THR A 152 -9.86 3.44 -5.95
CA THR A 152 -10.87 4.17 -5.17
C THR A 152 -10.24 5.33 -4.41
N LYS A 153 -11.04 6.35 -4.10
CA LYS A 153 -10.54 7.51 -3.35
C LYS A 153 -10.15 7.15 -1.93
N ASP A 154 -10.90 6.28 -1.33
CA ASP A 154 -10.77 5.81 0.03
C ASP A 154 -10.55 4.29 0.02
N TYR A 155 -9.67 3.82 0.87
CA TYR A 155 -9.40 2.42 1.11
C TYR A 155 -9.40 2.14 2.61
N VAL A 156 -10.13 1.13 3.03
CA VAL A 156 -10.11 0.58 4.39
C VAL A 156 -9.68 -0.88 4.30
N GLY A 157 -8.71 -1.25 5.09
CA GLY A 157 -8.28 -2.62 5.27
C GLY A 157 -8.33 -2.98 6.75
N ALA A 158 -8.67 -4.22 7.05
CA ALA A 158 -8.59 -4.77 8.38
C ALA A 158 -7.96 -6.17 8.33
N GLY A 159 -7.24 -6.52 9.37
CA GLY A 159 -6.65 -7.83 9.52
C GLY A 159 -6.68 -8.26 10.99
N VAL A 160 -6.85 -9.55 11.22
CA VAL A 160 -6.80 -10.17 12.55
C VAL A 160 -5.94 -11.41 12.46
N SER A 161 -5.05 -11.60 13.42
CA SER A 161 -4.33 -12.84 13.62
C SER A 161 -4.55 -13.38 15.02
N PHE A 162 -4.60 -14.69 15.14
CA PHE A 162 -4.75 -15.40 16.40
C PHE A 162 -3.89 -16.66 16.37
N THR A 163 -3.04 -16.84 17.38
CA THR A 163 -2.10 -17.96 17.44
C THR A 163 -2.22 -18.64 18.80
N PRO A 164 -3.09 -19.66 18.96
CA PRO A 164 -3.10 -20.51 20.13
C PRO A 164 -1.87 -21.43 20.18
N SER A 165 -1.44 -21.74 21.39
CA SER A 165 -0.30 -22.60 21.67
C SER A 165 -0.64 -23.61 22.75
N TRP A 166 -0.13 -24.83 22.58
CA TRP A 166 -0.22 -25.95 23.51
C TRP A 166 1.19 -26.38 23.86
N PHE A 167 1.52 -26.30 25.14
CA PHE A 167 2.85 -26.63 25.61
C PHE A 167 2.96 -28.12 25.94
N GLN A 168 4.10 -28.70 25.61
CA GLN A 168 4.44 -30.07 25.94
C GLN A 168 3.36 -31.08 25.55
N VAL A 169 2.79 -30.95 24.35
CA VAL A 169 1.88 -31.96 23.80
C VAL A 169 2.53 -33.35 23.74
N PHE A 170 3.88 -33.37 23.60
CA PHE A 170 4.77 -34.49 23.85
C PHE A 170 6.02 -33.95 24.58
N PRO A 171 6.79 -34.79 25.28
CA PRO A 171 8.01 -34.38 25.93
C PRO A 171 8.94 -33.61 24.99
N GLY A 172 9.17 -32.31 25.26
CA GLY A 172 10.01 -31.43 24.46
C GLY A 172 9.38 -30.88 23.17
N VAL A 173 8.07 -31.04 22.98
CA VAL A 173 7.35 -30.58 21.76
C VAL A 173 6.20 -29.66 22.13
N ASP A 174 6.25 -28.43 21.67
CA ASP A 174 5.14 -27.47 21.73
C ASP A 174 4.46 -27.39 20.36
N LEU A 175 3.15 -27.16 20.37
CA LEU A 175 2.35 -26.96 19.16
C LEU A 175 1.83 -25.52 19.14
N SER A 176 1.79 -24.91 17.95
CA SER A 176 1.09 -23.64 17.71
C SER A 176 0.32 -23.68 16.39
N ALA A 177 -0.81 -22.98 16.33
CA ALA A 177 -1.66 -22.93 15.15
C ALA A 177 -1.95 -21.46 14.76
N PRO A 178 -1.06 -20.82 13.97
CA PRO A 178 -1.29 -19.46 13.51
C PRO A 178 -2.45 -19.41 12.51
N MET A 179 -3.40 -18.52 12.76
CA MET A 179 -4.55 -18.23 11.91
C MET A 179 -4.57 -16.74 11.60
N SER A 180 -4.91 -16.35 10.38
CA SER A 180 -5.06 -14.96 9.97
C SER A 180 -6.22 -14.80 9.00
N TYR A 181 -6.89 -13.64 9.11
CA TYR A 181 -7.96 -13.21 8.23
C TYR A 181 -7.74 -11.74 7.83
#